data_26ff2ddc4e74c8d97238c36bd4503b1e
#
_entry.id   26ff2ddc4e74c8d97238c36bd4503b1e
#
_cell.length_a   1.000
_cell.length_b   1.000
_cell.length_c   1.000
_cell.angle_alpha   90.00
_cell.angle_beta   90.00
_cell.angle_gamma   90.00
#
_symmetry.space_group_name_H-M   'P 1'
#
loop_
_entity.id
_entity.type
_entity.pdbx_description
1 polymer ?
#
loop_
_entity_poly.entity_id
_entity_poly.type
_entity_poly.pdbx_seq_one_letter_code
_entity_poly.pdbx_strand_id
1 'polypeptide(L)'
;MGDEDVSRWRLGAALPEVLGGPEASLMLDHTRKGLMVEGEYIPLDVIFPILHGPFGEDGTVQGLFEVAGLPYVGSGVLASALSMDKVSFKQHMAGAGIDVGKFIGLTGDQWRSDRAHWQERIAALGWPVFVKPSRAGSSQGISKVHGPDVLVAAVEE
;
A
#
# COMPACT_ATOMS: atom_id res chain seq x y z
N MET A 1 3.81 14.63 -25.89
CA MET A 1 3.84 13.19 -25.61
C MET A 1 3.74 12.51 -26.97
N GLY A 2 4.87 11.97 -27.46
CA GLY A 2 4.90 11.34 -28.78
C GLY A 2 4.04 10.09 -28.81
N ASP A 3 3.51 9.77 -30.00
CA ASP A 3 2.85 8.51 -30.32
C ASP A 3 3.84 7.34 -30.11
N GLU A 4 4.07 6.95 -28.86
CA GLU A 4 4.78 5.72 -28.59
C GLU A 4 3.88 4.57 -29.02
N ASP A 5 4.40 3.78 -29.93
CA ASP A 5 3.74 2.63 -30.52
C ASP A 5 3.30 1.63 -29.46
N VAL A 6 2.06 1.74 -29.01
CA VAL A 6 1.44 0.81 -28.04
C VAL A 6 1.44 -0.66 -28.51
N SER A 7 1.76 -0.91 -29.80
CA SER A 7 1.88 -2.25 -30.34
C SER A 7 3.03 -3.07 -29.72
N ARG A 8 3.98 -2.39 -29.06
CA ARG A 8 5.07 -3.03 -28.31
C ARG A 8 4.64 -3.62 -26.97
N TRP A 9 3.48 -3.21 -26.46
CA TRP A 9 2.99 -3.64 -25.15
C TRP A 9 2.18 -4.92 -25.32
N ARG A 10 2.82 -6.05 -25.05
CA ARG A 10 2.17 -7.37 -25.07
C ARG A 10 1.87 -7.82 -23.65
N LEU A 11 0.72 -8.46 -23.47
CA LEU A 11 0.36 -9.07 -22.19
C LEU A 11 1.47 -10.08 -21.79
N GLY A 12 2.06 -9.90 -20.62
CA GLY A 12 3.16 -10.75 -20.11
C GLY A 12 4.57 -10.31 -20.54
N ALA A 13 4.73 -9.22 -21.30
CA ALA A 13 6.03 -8.62 -21.52
C ALA A 13 6.50 -7.85 -20.26
N ALA A 14 7.81 -7.81 -20.03
CA ALA A 14 8.36 -6.94 -19.00
C ALA A 14 8.02 -5.48 -19.33
N LEU A 15 7.56 -4.73 -18.32
CA LEU A 15 7.35 -3.30 -18.48
C LEU A 15 8.69 -2.62 -18.79
N PRO A 16 8.71 -1.59 -19.66
CA PRO A 16 9.93 -0.85 -19.93
C PRO A 16 10.46 -0.22 -18.63
N GLU A 17 11.77 -0.28 -18.44
CA GLU A 17 12.41 0.39 -17.33
C GLU A 17 12.31 1.90 -17.51
N VAL A 18 11.80 2.61 -16.51
CA VAL A 18 11.76 4.07 -16.50
C VAL A 18 13.13 4.57 -16.06
N LEU A 19 13.97 4.96 -17.01
CA LEU A 19 15.34 5.41 -16.78
C LEU A 19 15.46 6.88 -16.38
N GLY A 20 14.36 7.62 -16.38
CA GLY A 20 14.29 9.04 -16.04
C GLY A 20 13.21 9.76 -16.83
N GLY A 21 13.08 11.04 -16.57
CA GLY A 21 12.12 11.92 -17.23
C GLY A 21 12.42 13.38 -16.86
N PRO A 22 11.69 14.33 -17.42
CA PRO A 22 11.82 15.74 -17.05
C PRO A 22 11.49 15.92 -15.57
N GLU A 23 12.17 16.87 -14.94
CA GLU A 23 11.86 17.25 -13.56
C GLU A 23 10.44 17.86 -13.53
N ALA A 24 9.61 17.32 -12.63
CA ALA A 24 8.24 17.78 -12.45
C ALA A 24 7.93 18.02 -10.99
N SER A 25 7.21 19.09 -10.69
CA SER A 25 6.72 19.40 -9.35
C SER A 25 5.24 19.73 -9.38
N LEU A 26 4.52 19.27 -8.34
CA LEU A 26 3.11 19.59 -8.17
C LEU A 26 2.97 21.01 -7.61
N MET A 27 2.09 21.82 -8.21
CA MET A 27 1.75 23.13 -7.70
C MET A 27 0.83 22.99 -6.48
N LEU A 28 1.27 23.56 -5.34
CA LEU A 28 0.47 23.58 -4.10
C LEU A 28 -0.38 24.88 -3.98
N ASP A 29 -0.69 25.49 -5.10
CA ASP A 29 -1.50 26.69 -5.19
C ASP A 29 -2.89 26.35 -5.73
N HIS A 30 -3.92 26.42 -4.90
CA HIS A 30 -5.30 26.12 -5.25
C HIS A 30 -5.85 26.96 -6.41
N THR A 31 -5.22 28.09 -6.73
CA THR A 31 -5.60 28.97 -7.85
C THR A 31 -4.94 28.56 -9.15
N ARG A 32 -3.89 27.73 -9.09
CA ARG A 32 -3.09 27.29 -10.23
C ARG A 32 -2.86 25.76 -10.14
N LYS A 33 -3.94 25.02 -10.35
CA LYS A 33 -3.92 23.55 -10.28
C LYS A 33 -3.15 22.95 -11.44
N GLY A 34 -2.03 22.28 -11.18
CA GLY A 34 -1.22 21.68 -12.25
C GLY A 34 0.17 21.26 -11.82
N LEU A 35 0.99 21.02 -12.81
CA LEU A 35 2.40 20.68 -12.68
C LEU A 35 3.28 21.78 -13.24
N MET A 36 4.45 21.93 -12.66
CA MET A 36 5.59 22.59 -13.31
C MET A 36 6.49 21.47 -13.86
N VAL A 37 6.76 21.48 -15.14
CA VAL A 37 7.65 20.52 -15.81
C VAL A 37 8.71 21.32 -16.55
N GLU A 38 9.98 21.20 -16.14
CA GLU A 38 11.12 21.95 -16.73
C GLU A 38 10.86 23.47 -16.83
N GLY A 39 10.12 24.03 -15.86
CA GLY A 39 9.77 25.46 -15.84
C GLY A 39 8.51 25.84 -16.60
N GLU A 40 7.89 24.91 -17.31
CA GLU A 40 6.61 25.12 -17.99
C GLU A 40 5.44 24.69 -17.09
N TYR A 41 4.40 25.51 -17.05
CA TYR A 41 3.17 25.19 -16.31
C TYR A 41 2.21 24.37 -17.16
N ILE A 42 1.83 23.20 -16.65
CA ILE A 42 0.84 22.31 -17.24
C ILE A 42 -0.40 22.29 -16.34
N PRO A 43 -1.53 22.87 -16.77
CA PRO A 43 -2.76 22.81 -15.99
C PRO A 43 -3.33 21.40 -15.97
N LEU A 44 -3.93 21.00 -14.84
CA LEU A 44 -4.58 19.71 -14.65
C LEU A 44 -6.01 19.90 -14.13
N ASP A 45 -6.96 19.22 -14.75
CA ASP A 45 -8.35 19.15 -14.28
C ASP A 45 -8.55 18.01 -13.29
N VAL A 46 -7.88 16.87 -13.51
CA VAL A 46 -7.98 15.66 -12.69
C VAL A 46 -6.72 14.82 -12.79
N ILE A 47 -6.36 14.13 -11.72
CA ILE A 47 -5.27 13.16 -11.70
C ILE A 47 -5.84 11.74 -11.70
N PHE A 48 -5.28 10.86 -12.52
CA PHE A 48 -5.54 9.43 -12.49
C PHE A 48 -4.24 8.71 -12.08
N PRO A 49 -4.00 8.50 -10.77
CA PRO A 49 -2.76 7.92 -10.30
C PRO A 49 -2.73 6.42 -10.60
N ILE A 50 -1.68 5.97 -11.31
CA ILE A 50 -1.39 4.54 -11.55
C ILE A 50 -0.11 4.23 -10.77
N LEU A 51 -0.22 4.29 -9.45
CA LEU A 51 0.88 4.05 -8.51
C LEU A 51 0.56 2.84 -7.66
N HIS A 52 1.57 2.10 -7.26
CA HIS A 52 1.43 0.89 -6.47
C HIS A 52 2.29 0.93 -5.21
N GLY A 53 1.81 0.32 -4.14
CA GLY A 53 2.53 0.16 -2.89
C GLY A 53 2.66 1.44 -2.06
N PRO A 54 3.71 1.52 -1.21
CA PRO A 54 3.96 2.67 -0.34
C PRO A 54 4.03 3.98 -1.13
N PHE A 55 3.53 5.06 -0.50
CA PHE A 55 3.34 6.40 -1.05
C PHE A 55 2.27 6.51 -2.15
N GLY A 56 2.01 5.46 -2.93
CA GLY A 56 1.00 5.46 -3.99
C GLY A 56 -0.40 5.08 -3.52
N GLU A 57 -0.50 4.09 -2.60
CA GLU A 57 -1.77 3.50 -2.17
C GLU A 57 -2.09 3.72 -0.69
N ASP A 58 -1.20 4.37 0.08
CA ASP A 58 -1.28 4.52 1.55
C ASP A 58 -1.86 5.85 2.03
N GLY A 59 -2.38 6.68 1.12
CA GLY A 59 -2.92 7.99 1.44
C GLY A 59 -1.90 9.13 1.30
N THR A 60 -0.61 8.84 1.14
CA THR A 60 0.44 9.87 1.09
C THR A 60 0.30 10.76 -0.14
N VAL A 61 0.25 10.17 -1.33
CA VAL A 61 0.08 10.96 -2.57
C VAL A 61 -1.32 11.57 -2.66
N GLN A 62 -2.35 10.89 -2.13
CA GLN A 62 -3.70 11.44 -2.04
C GLN A 62 -3.72 12.71 -1.17
N GLY A 63 -3.00 12.69 -0.04
CA GLY A 63 -2.85 13.88 0.79
C GLY A 63 -2.16 15.05 0.05
N LEU A 64 -1.19 14.75 -0.79
CA LEU A 64 -0.53 15.77 -1.62
C LEU A 64 -1.52 16.37 -2.64
N PHE A 65 -2.37 15.57 -3.26
CA PHE A 65 -3.41 16.06 -4.18
C PHE A 65 -4.46 16.90 -3.46
N GLU A 66 -4.87 16.49 -2.25
CA GLU A 66 -5.78 17.29 -1.41
C GLU A 66 -5.19 18.66 -1.08
N VAL A 67 -3.91 18.71 -0.66
CA VAL A 67 -3.21 19.97 -0.37
C VAL A 67 -3.08 20.85 -1.61
N ALA A 68 -2.88 20.25 -2.79
CA ALA A 68 -2.84 20.98 -4.06
C ALA A 68 -4.23 21.40 -4.57
N GLY A 69 -5.30 20.94 -3.96
CA GLY A 69 -6.68 21.18 -4.41
C GLY A 69 -7.00 20.50 -5.75
N LEU A 70 -6.27 19.44 -6.13
CA LEU A 70 -6.44 18.71 -7.38
C LEU A 70 -7.38 17.53 -7.19
N PRO A 71 -8.48 17.45 -7.96
CA PRO A 71 -9.30 16.26 -8.02
C PRO A 71 -8.50 15.06 -8.52
N TYR A 72 -8.79 13.88 -7.97
CA TYR A 72 -8.14 12.64 -8.40
C TYR A 72 -9.12 11.45 -8.40
N VAL A 73 -8.80 10.45 -9.19
CA VAL A 73 -9.57 9.20 -9.25
C VAL A 73 -9.01 8.23 -8.23
N GLY A 74 -9.90 7.66 -7.41
CA GLY A 74 -9.53 6.65 -6.41
C GLY A 74 -10.05 6.97 -5.02
N SER A 75 -9.57 6.22 -4.04
CA SER A 75 -9.94 6.39 -2.63
C SER A 75 -9.26 7.61 -2.02
N GLY A 76 -9.95 8.30 -1.11
CA GLY A 76 -9.38 9.43 -0.36
C GLY A 76 -8.34 8.99 0.67
N VAL A 77 -7.72 9.98 1.32
CA VAL A 77 -6.59 9.79 2.26
C VAL A 77 -6.90 8.76 3.34
N LEU A 78 -8.02 8.92 4.06
CA LEU A 78 -8.38 8.03 5.16
C LEU A 78 -8.60 6.59 4.70
N ALA A 79 -9.34 6.40 3.60
CA ALA A 79 -9.63 5.07 3.09
C ALA A 79 -8.36 4.37 2.59
N SER A 80 -7.49 5.09 1.90
CA SER A 80 -6.20 4.58 1.42
C SER A 80 -5.30 4.17 2.59
N ALA A 81 -5.10 5.05 3.57
CA ALA A 81 -4.28 4.78 4.74
C ALA A 81 -4.79 3.60 5.57
N LEU A 82 -6.11 3.55 5.82
CA LEU A 82 -6.74 2.47 6.56
C LEU A 82 -6.62 1.13 5.84
N SER A 83 -6.83 1.12 4.52
CA SER A 83 -6.81 -0.11 3.71
C SER A 83 -5.39 -0.67 3.54
N MET A 84 -4.37 0.19 3.57
CA MET A 84 -2.98 -0.24 3.48
C MET A 84 -2.52 -0.99 4.74
N ASP A 85 -3.03 -0.63 5.93
CA ASP A 85 -2.70 -1.31 7.18
C ASP A 85 -3.68 -2.45 7.47
N LYS A 86 -3.25 -3.70 7.25
CA LYS A 86 -4.10 -4.90 7.35
C LYS A 86 -4.70 -5.11 8.74
N VAL A 87 -4.01 -4.69 9.79
CA VAL A 87 -4.50 -4.83 11.18
C VAL A 87 -5.60 -3.81 11.42
N SER A 88 -5.34 -2.54 11.15
CA SER A 88 -6.31 -1.44 11.29
C SER A 88 -7.53 -1.66 10.43
N PHE A 89 -7.35 -2.08 9.17
CA PHE A 89 -8.44 -2.40 8.26
C PHE A 89 -9.37 -3.50 8.81
N LYS A 90 -8.79 -4.63 9.24
CA LYS A 90 -9.58 -5.73 9.80
C LYS A 90 -10.29 -5.36 11.11
N GLN A 91 -9.64 -4.60 11.98
CA GLN A 91 -10.26 -4.10 13.20
C GLN A 91 -11.45 -3.19 12.89
N HIS A 92 -11.29 -2.29 11.92
CA HIS A 92 -12.35 -1.39 11.49
C HIS A 92 -13.53 -2.15 10.87
N MET A 93 -13.27 -3.08 9.97
CA MET A 93 -14.31 -3.90 9.32
C MET A 93 -15.08 -4.74 10.35
N ALA A 94 -14.38 -5.39 11.29
CA ALA A 94 -15.02 -6.15 12.36
C ALA A 94 -15.87 -5.24 13.27
N GLY A 95 -15.39 -4.05 13.61
CA GLY A 95 -16.14 -3.04 14.36
C GLY A 95 -17.39 -2.53 13.64
N ALA A 96 -17.38 -2.55 12.31
CA ALA A 96 -18.54 -2.21 11.47
C ALA A 96 -19.50 -3.41 11.25
N GLY A 97 -19.26 -4.56 11.88
CA GLY A 97 -20.08 -5.76 11.72
C GLY A 97 -19.84 -6.53 10.42
N ILE A 98 -18.76 -6.27 9.73
CA ILE A 98 -18.36 -6.98 8.52
C ILE A 98 -17.46 -8.17 8.92
N ASP A 99 -17.82 -9.35 8.44
CA ASP A 99 -17.07 -10.56 8.73
C ASP A 99 -15.65 -10.50 8.15
N VAL A 100 -14.66 -10.74 9.01
CA VAL A 100 -13.26 -10.83 8.63
C VAL A 100 -12.66 -12.15 9.09
N GLY A 101 -11.76 -12.72 8.31
CA GLY A 101 -11.01 -13.92 8.73
C GLY A 101 -10.27 -13.67 10.04
N LYS A 102 -10.23 -14.67 10.93
CA LYS A 102 -9.49 -14.60 12.21
C LYS A 102 -8.07 -14.10 11.98
N PHE A 103 -7.60 -13.24 12.87
CA PHE A 103 -6.25 -12.68 12.78
C PHE A 103 -5.72 -12.26 14.15
N ILE A 104 -4.42 -12.11 14.23
CA ILE A 104 -3.71 -11.50 15.35
C ILE A 104 -2.81 -10.41 14.75
N GLY A 105 -2.98 -9.18 15.22
CA GLY A 105 -2.04 -8.10 14.96
C GLY A 105 -1.12 -7.95 16.16
N LEU A 106 0.18 -7.92 15.93
CA LEU A 106 1.18 -7.71 16.96
C LEU A 106 2.37 -6.90 16.43
N THR A 107 3.03 -6.20 17.32
CA THR A 107 4.27 -5.48 17.01
C THR A 107 5.50 -6.35 17.34
N GLY A 108 6.65 -5.99 16.76
CA GLY A 108 7.91 -6.67 17.10
C GLY A 108 8.25 -6.58 18.60
N ASP A 109 7.89 -5.48 19.30
CA ASP A 109 8.10 -5.35 20.73
C ASP A 109 7.21 -6.29 21.54
N GLN A 110 5.94 -6.40 21.17
CA GLN A 110 5.02 -7.37 21.78
C GLN A 110 5.53 -8.80 21.57
N TRP A 111 5.97 -9.16 20.38
CA TRP A 111 6.56 -10.46 20.08
C TRP A 111 7.77 -10.75 20.96
N ARG A 112 8.69 -9.81 21.07
CA ARG A 112 9.93 -9.97 21.86
C ARG A 112 9.67 -10.03 23.37
N SER A 113 8.63 -9.35 23.86
CA SER A 113 8.32 -9.29 25.29
C SER A 113 7.77 -10.60 25.84
N ASP A 114 6.98 -11.35 25.05
CA ASP A 114 6.39 -12.62 25.51
C ASP A 114 6.09 -13.55 24.32
N ARG A 115 7.15 -14.15 23.78
CA ARG A 115 7.03 -15.09 22.65
C ARG A 115 6.10 -16.26 22.93
N ALA A 116 6.20 -16.84 24.12
CA ALA A 116 5.43 -18.03 24.46
C ALA A 116 3.92 -17.74 24.41
N HIS A 117 3.51 -16.62 24.98
CA HIS A 117 2.13 -16.16 24.93
C HIS A 117 1.64 -15.96 23.48
N TRP A 118 2.44 -15.31 22.64
CA TRP A 118 2.03 -15.06 21.26
C TRP A 118 2.00 -16.34 20.43
N GLN A 119 2.94 -17.26 20.62
CA GLN A 119 2.93 -18.57 19.95
C GLN A 119 1.66 -19.36 20.31
N GLU A 120 1.26 -19.38 21.58
CA GLU A 120 0.02 -20.04 22.02
C GLU A 120 -1.22 -19.39 21.36
N ARG A 121 -1.31 -18.08 21.37
CA ARG A 121 -2.42 -17.35 20.73
C ARG A 121 -2.50 -17.59 19.23
N ILE A 122 -1.36 -17.63 18.55
CA ILE A 122 -1.30 -17.90 17.11
C ILE A 122 -1.71 -19.34 16.83
N ALA A 123 -1.24 -20.30 17.62
CA ALA A 123 -1.65 -21.70 17.49
C ALA A 123 -3.16 -21.90 17.66
N ALA A 124 -3.81 -21.10 18.50
CA ALA A 124 -5.26 -21.13 18.70
C ALA A 124 -6.07 -20.67 17.47
N LEU A 125 -5.45 -20.02 16.48
CA LEU A 125 -6.10 -19.73 15.19
C LEU A 125 -6.32 -20.98 14.35
N GLY A 126 -5.52 -22.05 14.58
CA GLY A 126 -5.43 -23.24 13.76
C GLY A 126 -4.42 -23.10 12.63
N TRP A 127 -3.84 -24.22 12.22
CA TRP A 127 -2.86 -24.26 11.13
C TRP A 127 -3.52 -24.64 9.79
N PRO A 128 -3.00 -24.17 8.62
CA PRO A 128 -1.89 -23.23 8.50
C PRO A 128 -2.30 -21.78 8.77
N VAL A 129 -1.35 -20.96 9.26
CA VAL A 129 -1.49 -19.51 9.34
C VAL A 129 -0.63 -18.81 8.28
N PHE A 130 -0.98 -17.56 7.95
CA PHE A 130 -0.15 -16.70 7.10
C PHE A 130 0.40 -15.55 7.92
N VAL A 131 1.72 -15.49 8.06
CA VAL A 131 2.44 -14.34 8.60
C VAL A 131 2.59 -13.31 7.49
N LYS A 132 2.28 -12.04 7.78
CA LYS A 132 2.27 -10.97 6.78
C LYS A 132 2.71 -9.67 7.42
N PRO A 133 3.51 -8.84 6.74
CA PRO A 133 3.69 -7.44 7.13
C PRO A 133 2.37 -6.70 7.17
N SER A 134 2.16 -5.82 8.16
CA SER A 134 0.93 -5.02 8.24
C SER A 134 0.76 -4.12 7.03
N ARG A 135 1.84 -3.50 6.56
CA ARG A 135 1.86 -2.47 5.52
C ARG A 135 2.71 -2.87 4.32
N ALA A 136 2.30 -3.91 3.60
CA ALA A 136 2.94 -4.31 2.35
C ALA A 136 1.90 -4.81 1.37
N GLY A 137 2.19 -4.66 0.07
CA GLY A 137 1.40 -5.16 -1.04
C GLY A 137 2.09 -6.31 -1.77
N SER A 138 1.50 -6.73 -2.90
CA SER A 138 2.10 -7.67 -3.88
C SER A 138 2.67 -8.95 -3.28
N SER A 139 2.08 -9.44 -2.18
CA SER A 139 2.52 -10.64 -1.46
C SER A 139 3.96 -10.61 -0.93
N GLN A 140 4.58 -9.44 -0.84
CA GLN A 140 5.92 -9.31 -0.27
C GLN A 140 5.91 -9.62 1.22
N GLY A 141 6.91 -10.37 1.69
CA GLY A 141 7.07 -10.75 3.10
C GLY A 141 5.92 -11.62 3.63
N ILE A 142 5.25 -12.42 2.79
CA ILE A 142 4.19 -13.33 3.22
C ILE A 142 4.75 -14.73 3.33
N SER A 143 4.68 -15.30 4.55
CA SER A 143 5.08 -16.67 4.83
C SER A 143 3.87 -17.51 5.23
N LYS A 144 3.69 -18.69 4.60
CA LYS A 144 2.70 -19.71 5.00
C LYS A 144 3.34 -20.64 6.01
N VAL A 145 2.79 -20.68 7.21
CA VAL A 145 3.31 -21.42 8.36
C VAL A 145 2.38 -22.58 8.68
N HIS A 146 2.90 -23.80 8.63
CA HIS A 146 2.14 -25.03 8.84
C HIS A 146 2.17 -25.57 10.27
N GLY A 147 3.03 -25.01 11.13
CA GLY A 147 3.21 -25.47 12.51
C GLY A 147 4.14 -24.56 13.31
N PRO A 148 4.27 -24.79 14.64
CA PRO A 148 5.02 -23.92 15.53
C PRO A 148 6.53 -23.88 15.23
N ASP A 149 7.09 -24.94 14.66
CA ASP A 149 8.53 -25.12 14.43
C ASP A 149 9.11 -24.06 13.48
N VAL A 150 8.30 -23.57 12.52
CA VAL A 150 8.71 -22.56 11.55
C VAL A 150 8.12 -21.17 11.81
N LEU A 151 7.27 -21.04 12.83
CA LEU A 151 6.60 -19.78 13.14
C LEU A 151 7.58 -18.67 13.54
N VAL A 152 8.56 -19.00 14.38
CA VAL A 152 9.53 -18.01 14.89
C VAL A 152 10.31 -17.40 13.74
N ALA A 153 10.83 -18.22 12.83
CA ALA A 153 11.57 -17.74 11.68
C ALA A 153 10.69 -16.83 10.79
N ALA A 154 9.43 -17.22 10.55
CA ALA A 154 8.51 -16.44 9.72
C ALA A 154 8.08 -15.10 10.35
N VAL A 155 8.10 -14.96 11.67
CA VAL A 155 7.76 -13.70 12.34
C VAL A 155 8.99 -12.79 12.46
N GLU A 156 10.19 -13.35 12.46
CA GLU A 156 11.46 -12.60 12.62
C GLU A 156 12.13 -12.24 11.28
N GLU A 157 11.60 -12.71 10.16
CA GLU A 157 11.98 -12.31 8.80
C GLU A 157 11.52 -10.87 8.48
#